data_38c3328164d16f3d9feeb75e01b703a2
#
_entry.id   38c3328164d16f3d9feeb75e01b703a2
#
_cell.length_a   1.000
_cell.length_b   1.000
_cell.length_c   1.000
_cell.angle_alpha   90.00
_cell.angle_beta   90.00
_cell.angle_gamma   90.00
#
_symmetry.space_group_name_H-M   'P 1'
#
loop_
_entity.id
_entity.type
_entity.pdbx_description
1 polymer ?
#
loop_
_entity_poly.entity_id
_entity_poly.type
_entity_poly.pdbx_seq_one_letter_code
_entity_poly.pdbx_strand_id
1 'polypeptide(L)'
;MRPFPRPLSRRTPLTPHLPPSPGQLLGNDAFHTALYACCVEAVAATLHTEGLEFPAVLTATSLHAFDFFKVIEPFVRHEPTLPPPLKSHFKDVEDKILESLAWADDSPLHELMEEGAAAAAAATAQSPGPNRAMASLEVVIKKVRFLAAARVNEMCARLVLPEKLMRQVWGCVKHAFEAQRALMRGRHLDQLVMCSIYGVCKVRTRRRASDCTAPPTRTVPHPTHAPLLLPPLQR
;
A
#
# COMPACT_ATOMS: atom_id res chain seq x y z
N MET A 1 -22.37 -4.23 -13.82
CA MET A 1 -21.01 -3.89 -13.36
C MET A 1 -21.06 -3.81 -11.84
N ARG A 2 -20.61 -4.84 -11.13
CA ARG A 2 -20.57 -4.78 -9.65
C ARG A 2 -19.30 -4.00 -9.27
N PRO A 3 -19.40 -2.91 -8.50
CA PRO A 3 -18.23 -2.22 -8.00
C PRO A 3 -17.43 -3.19 -7.12
N PHE A 4 -16.12 -3.06 -7.12
CA PHE A 4 -15.23 -3.67 -6.15
C PHE A 4 -15.86 -3.49 -4.76
N PRO A 5 -15.85 -4.48 -3.89
CA PRO A 5 -16.44 -4.32 -2.58
C PRO A 5 -15.80 -3.10 -1.94
N ARG A 6 -16.61 -2.06 -1.73
CA ARG A 6 -16.21 -0.95 -0.86
C ARG A 6 -15.77 -1.61 0.43
N PRO A 7 -14.58 -1.29 0.95
CA PRO A 7 -14.22 -1.77 2.27
C PRO A 7 -15.33 -1.32 3.20
N LEU A 8 -16.13 -2.28 3.65
CA LEU A 8 -17.10 -2.06 4.70
C LEU A 8 -16.32 -1.42 5.83
N SER A 9 -16.68 -0.19 6.15
CA SER A 9 -16.26 0.53 7.35
C SER A 9 -16.81 -0.22 8.58
N ARG A 10 -16.38 -1.46 8.75
CA ARG A 10 -16.38 -2.10 10.05
C ARG A 10 -15.21 -1.50 10.81
N ARG A 11 -15.53 -0.57 11.69
CA ARG A 11 -14.70 -0.29 12.85
C ARG A 11 -14.46 -1.63 13.57
N THR A 12 -13.50 -2.42 13.09
CA THR A 12 -12.93 -3.46 13.91
C THR A 12 -12.27 -2.72 15.06
N PRO A 13 -12.62 -3.00 16.32
CA PRO A 13 -11.87 -2.45 17.43
C PRO A 13 -10.42 -2.84 17.17
N LEU A 14 -9.52 -1.85 17.05
CA LEU A 14 -8.10 -2.11 17.11
C LEU A 14 -7.90 -2.93 18.38
N THR A 15 -7.31 -4.11 18.26
CA THR A 15 -6.85 -4.90 19.41
C THR A 15 -6.18 -3.94 20.38
N PRO A 16 -6.48 -4.01 21.68
CA PRO A 16 -5.90 -3.11 22.65
C PRO A 16 -4.40 -3.34 22.66
N HIS A 17 -3.66 -2.55 21.89
CA HIS A 17 -2.23 -2.40 22.10
C HIS A 17 -2.11 -1.85 23.52
N LEU A 18 -1.50 -2.60 24.40
CA LEU A 18 -1.25 -2.15 25.75
C LEU A 18 -0.54 -0.79 25.63
N PRO A 19 -1.16 0.32 26.07
CA PRO A 19 -0.55 1.62 25.92
C PRO A 19 0.82 1.59 26.61
N PRO A 20 1.82 2.31 26.09
CA PRO A 20 3.08 2.45 26.80
C PRO A 20 2.78 2.94 28.22
N SER A 21 3.51 2.43 29.19
CA SER A 21 3.31 2.92 30.57
C SER A 21 3.46 4.45 30.57
N PRO A 22 2.63 5.21 31.31
CA PRO A 22 2.71 6.67 31.33
C PRO A 22 4.13 7.19 31.53
N GLY A 23 4.93 6.53 32.35
CA GLY A 23 6.32 6.90 32.59
C GLY A 23 7.24 6.73 31.37
N GLN A 24 6.98 5.77 30.50
CA GLN A 24 7.76 5.60 29.25
C GLN A 24 7.42 6.67 28.21
N LEU A 25 6.18 7.15 28.17
CA LEU A 25 5.79 8.26 27.28
C LEU A 25 6.37 9.58 27.77
N LEU A 26 6.29 9.83 29.09
CA LEU A 26 6.80 11.06 29.72
C LEU A 26 8.33 11.19 29.64
N GLY A 27 9.07 10.10 29.49
CA GLY A 27 10.52 10.10 29.29
C GLY A 27 10.96 10.06 27.83
N ASN A 28 10.06 10.21 26.87
CA ASN A 28 10.38 10.11 25.44
C ASN A 28 10.36 11.48 24.77
N ASP A 29 11.53 12.05 24.54
CA ASP A 29 11.70 13.37 23.91
C ASP A 29 11.08 13.43 22.49
N ALA A 30 11.21 12.37 21.70
CA ALA A 30 10.61 12.32 20.36
C ALA A 30 9.08 12.40 20.42
N PHE A 31 8.46 11.80 21.43
CA PHE A 31 7.01 11.90 21.65
C PHE A 31 6.59 13.34 21.98
N HIS A 32 7.32 14.01 22.88
CA HIS A 32 7.01 15.39 23.24
C HIS A 32 7.23 16.36 22.08
N THR A 33 8.32 16.20 21.34
CA THR A 33 8.60 16.98 20.14
C THR A 33 7.51 16.77 19.07
N ALA A 34 7.05 15.55 18.85
CA ALA A 34 5.98 15.24 17.92
C ALA A 34 4.62 15.81 18.37
N LEU A 35 4.32 15.75 19.67
CA LEU A 35 3.11 16.38 20.23
C LEU A 35 3.14 17.91 20.06
N TYR A 36 4.28 18.54 20.34
CA TYR A 36 4.49 19.96 20.09
C TYR A 36 4.31 20.29 18.60
N ALA A 37 4.89 19.51 17.71
CA ALA A 37 4.74 19.67 16.26
C ALA A 37 3.26 19.56 15.83
N CYS A 38 2.45 18.66 16.43
CA CYS A 38 1.01 18.60 16.16
C CYS A 38 0.30 19.89 16.56
N CYS A 39 0.66 20.48 17.71
CA CYS A 39 0.08 21.75 18.15
C CYS A 39 0.46 22.90 17.22
N VAL A 40 1.72 22.97 16.80
CA VAL A 40 2.20 23.98 15.84
C VAL A 40 1.50 23.85 14.50
N GLU A 41 1.40 22.61 13.98
CA GLU A 41 0.70 22.31 12.72
C GLU A 41 -0.78 22.71 12.78
N ALA A 42 -1.46 22.41 13.89
CA ALA A 42 -2.85 22.80 14.09
C ALA A 42 -3.05 24.32 14.01
N VAL A 43 -2.15 25.10 14.62
CA VAL A 43 -2.19 26.55 14.58
C VAL A 43 -1.82 27.06 13.18
N ALA A 44 -0.73 26.55 12.59
CA ALA A 44 -0.27 26.96 11.27
C ALA A 44 -1.34 26.71 10.19
N ALA A 45 -1.96 25.53 10.19
CA ALA A 45 -3.02 25.19 9.25
C ALA A 45 -4.30 26.02 9.46
N THR A 46 -4.58 26.44 10.70
CA THR A 46 -5.74 27.31 10.99
C THR A 46 -5.50 28.74 10.54
N LEU A 47 -4.30 29.25 10.71
CA LEU A 47 -3.92 30.62 10.39
C LEU A 47 -3.33 30.78 8.97
N HIS A 48 -3.19 29.66 8.23
CA HIS A 48 -2.54 29.62 6.90
C HIS A 48 -1.17 30.28 6.92
N THR A 49 -0.34 29.91 7.92
CA THR A 49 0.98 30.51 8.11
C THR A 49 1.99 29.88 7.15
N GLU A 50 2.26 30.56 6.04
CA GLU A 50 3.24 30.11 5.06
C GLU A 50 4.61 29.85 5.71
N GLY A 51 5.21 28.71 5.39
CA GLY A 51 6.53 28.31 5.88
C GLY A 51 6.56 27.59 7.23
N LEU A 52 5.41 27.43 7.93
CA LEU A 52 5.29 26.63 9.15
C LEU A 52 4.39 25.40 8.98
N GLU A 53 3.54 25.39 7.96
CA GLU A 53 2.71 24.24 7.63
C GLU A 53 3.56 23.03 7.18
N PHE A 54 3.00 21.84 7.31
CA PHE A 54 3.62 20.59 6.84
C PHE A 54 4.04 20.71 5.36
N PRO A 55 5.27 20.32 4.98
CA PRO A 55 6.29 19.61 5.77
C PRO A 55 7.29 20.49 6.56
N ALA A 56 7.18 21.82 6.50
CA ALA A 56 8.15 22.75 7.13
C ALA A 56 8.22 22.57 8.65
N VAL A 57 7.10 22.22 9.30
CA VAL A 57 7.08 21.94 10.75
C VAL A 57 8.05 20.82 11.15
N LEU A 58 8.27 19.81 10.31
CA LEU A 58 9.23 18.73 10.57
C LEU A 58 10.66 19.26 10.61
N THR A 59 11.01 20.12 9.66
CA THR A 59 12.34 20.74 9.60
C THR A 59 12.55 21.68 10.80
N ALA A 60 11.56 22.49 11.14
CA ALA A 60 11.62 23.42 12.27
C ALA A 60 11.78 22.71 13.62
N THR A 61 11.23 21.51 13.77
CA THR A 61 11.31 20.70 15.00
C THR A 61 12.40 19.63 14.97
N SER A 62 13.14 19.51 13.85
CA SER A 62 14.13 18.45 13.62
C SER A 62 13.56 17.04 13.86
N LEU A 63 12.30 16.83 13.44
CA LEU A 63 11.54 15.61 13.70
C LEU A 63 11.45 14.74 12.44
N HIS A 64 11.68 13.44 12.57
CA HIS A 64 11.42 12.51 11.47
C HIS A 64 9.91 12.40 11.21
N ALA A 65 9.55 12.38 9.93
CA ALA A 65 8.15 12.26 9.50
C ALA A 65 7.45 11.03 10.10
N PHE A 66 8.17 9.93 10.28
CA PHE A 66 7.63 8.72 10.88
C PHE A 66 7.31 8.87 12.37
N ASP A 67 8.09 9.63 13.13
CA ASP A 67 7.79 9.90 14.53
C ASP A 67 6.59 10.84 14.68
N PHE A 68 6.47 11.83 13.80
CA PHE A 68 5.28 12.68 13.71
C PHE A 68 4.02 11.86 13.41
N PHE A 69 4.08 10.97 12.42
CA PHE A 69 2.99 10.06 12.06
C PHE A 69 2.44 9.27 13.27
N LYS A 70 3.31 8.78 14.17
CA LYS A 70 2.91 8.00 15.34
C LYS A 70 2.01 8.78 16.31
N VAL A 71 2.13 10.11 16.33
CA VAL A 71 1.42 10.98 17.27
C VAL A 71 0.16 11.60 16.68
N ILE A 72 0.05 11.73 15.35
CA ILE A 72 -1.10 12.34 14.68
C ILE A 72 -2.42 11.67 15.09
N GLU A 73 -2.54 10.34 14.94
CA GLU A 73 -3.79 9.65 15.26
C GLU A 73 -4.18 9.74 16.73
N PRO A 74 -3.27 9.51 17.71
CA PRO A 74 -3.55 9.76 19.12
C PRO A 74 -3.97 11.20 19.40
N PHE A 75 -3.29 12.20 18.83
CA PHE A 75 -3.59 13.61 19.00
C PHE A 75 -5.02 13.94 18.55
N VAL A 76 -5.38 13.58 17.33
CA VAL A 76 -6.74 13.83 16.77
C VAL A 76 -7.82 13.08 17.57
N ARG A 77 -7.50 11.90 18.10
CA ARG A 77 -8.43 11.07 18.86
C ARG A 77 -8.71 11.64 20.26
N HIS A 78 -7.69 12.16 20.92
CA HIS A 78 -7.80 12.64 22.30
C HIS A 78 -8.22 14.11 22.39
N GLU A 79 -8.23 14.84 21.27
CA GLU A 79 -8.74 16.21 21.19
C GLU A 79 -10.09 16.25 20.45
N PRO A 80 -11.21 16.03 21.16
CA PRO A 80 -12.53 15.97 20.53
C PRO A 80 -12.99 17.33 19.98
N THR A 81 -12.43 18.43 20.50
CA THR A 81 -12.82 19.81 20.14
C THR A 81 -12.23 20.25 18.78
N LEU A 82 -11.29 19.48 18.20
CA LEU A 82 -10.72 19.78 16.89
C LEU A 82 -11.82 19.91 15.81
N PRO A 83 -11.85 21.02 15.06
CA PRO A 83 -12.80 21.20 13.95
C PRO A 83 -12.65 20.14 12.87
N PRO A 84 -13.75 19.75 12.17
CA PRO A 84 -13.69 18.76 11.09
C PRO A 84 -12.66 19.08 9.98
N PRO A 85 -12.50 20.33 9.51
CA PRO A 85 -11.49 20.67 8.51
C PRO A 85 -10.07 20.34 9.00
N LEU A 86 -9.77 20.61 10.28
CA LEU A 86 -8.45 20.33 10.84
C LEU A 86 -8.20 18.82 11.00
N LYS A 87 -9.25 18.03 11.34
CA LYS A 87 -9.16 16.56 11.34
C LYS A 87 -8.88 16.02 9.95
N SER A 88 -9.49 16.61 8.90
CA SER A 88 -9.21 16.26 7.52
C SER A 88 -7.78 16.62 7.13
N HIS A 89 -7.31 17.81 7.50
CA HIS A 89 -5.94 18.24 7.27
C HIS A 89 -4.91 17.26 7.86
N PHE A 90 -5.08 16.87 9.13
CA PHE A 90 -4.18 15.86 9.75
C PHE A 90 -4.24 14.50 9.04
N LYS A 91 -5.40 14.13 8.50
CA LYS A 91 -5.51 12.91 7.70
C LYS A 91 -4.72 13.02 6.38
N ASP A 92 -4.78 14.16 5.72
CA ASP A 92 -4.02 14.43 4.49
C ASP A 92 -2.51 14.45 4.77
N VAL A 93 -2.10 15.01 5.91
CA VAL A 93 -0.71 14.97 6.38
C VAL A 93 -0.25 13.53 6.63
N GLU A 94 -1.07 12.72 7.33
CA GLU A 94 -0.79 11.30 7.55
C GLU A 94 -0.61 10.55 6.23
N ASP A 95 -1.48 10.78 5.25
CA ASP A 95 -1.41 10.14 3.94
C ASP A 95 -0.15 10.55 3.17
N LYS A 96 0.22 11.85 3.17
CA LYS A 96 1.48 12.34 2.57
C LYS A 96 2.72 11.71 3.20
N ILE A 97 2.73 11.51 4.52
CA ILE A 97 3.83 10.83 5.21
C ILE A 97 3.93 9.38 4.72
N LEU A 98 2.83 8.66 4.68
CA LEU A 98 2.79 7.25 4.27
C LEU A 98 3.09 7.05 2.78
N GLU A 99 2.81 8.05 1.93
CA GLU A 99 3.11 8.00 0.50
C GLU A 99 4.60 8.08 0.19
N SER A 100 5.38 8.82 0.98
CA SER A 100 6.80 9.07 0.66
C SER A 100 7.70 9.28 1.87
N LEU A 101 7.38 10.20 2.77
CA LEU A 101 8.31 10.69 3.79
C LEU A 101 8.69 9.63 4.84
N ALA A 102 7.78 8.72 5.17
CA ALA A 102 8.09 7.60 6.05
C ALA A 102 9.11 6.62 5.47
N TRP A 103 9.30 6.65 4.15
CA TRP A 103 10.21 5.76 3.42
C TRP A 103 11.57 6.40 3.09
N ALA A 104 11.83 7.63 3.56
CA ALA A 104 13.12 8.30 3.40
C ALA A 104 14.25 7.41 3.93
N ASP A 105 15.45 7.53 3.37
CA ASP A 105 16.58 6.63 3.68
C ASP A 105 17.01 6.67 5.15
N ASP A 106 16.82 7.79 5.80
CA ASP A 106 17.12 8.07 7.21
C ASP A 106 15.93 7.81 8.17
N SER A 107 14.83 7.24 7.67
CA SER A 107 13.63 7.04 8.46
C SER A 107 13.78 5.93 9.50
N PRO A 108 13.36 6.17 10.76
CA PRO A 108 13.31 5.12 11.80
C PRO A 108 12.40 3.92 11.45
N LEU A 109 11.57 4.06 10.43
CA LEU A 109 10.75 2.94 9.93
C LEU A 109 11.61 1.76 9.45
N HIS A 110 12.81 2.03 8.88
CA HIS A 110 13.68 0.98 8.39
C HIS A 110 14.24 0.11 9.51
N GLU A 111 14.63 0.72 10.64
CA GLU A 111 15.06 -0.01 11.83
C GLU A 111 13.92 -0.91 12.35
N LEU A 112 12.70 -0.35 12.43
CA LEU A 112 11.51 -1.11 12.83
C LEU A 112 11.22 -2.29 11.89
N MET A 113 11.47 -2.14 10.59
CA MET A 113 11.32 -3.22 9.60
C MET A 113 12.37 -4.31 9.78
N GLU A 114 13.63 -3.95 10.07
CA GLU A 114 14.73 -4.87 10.32
C GLU A 114 14.51 -5.65 11.63
N GLU A 115 14.12 -4.97 12.71
CA GLU A 115 13.73 -5.59 13.98
C GLU A 115 12.56 -6.57 13.79
N GLY A 116 11.56 -6.16 13.02
CA GLY A 116 10.40 -6.99 12.69
C GLY A 116 10.79 -8.24 11.91
N ALA A 117 11.70 -8.13 10.95
CA ALA A 117 12.21 -9.27 10.18
C ALA A 117 13.04 -10.22 11.05
N ALA A 118 13.92 -9.70 11.92
CA ALA A 118 14.70 -10.48 12.85
C ALA A 118 13.81 -11.24 13.85
N ALA A 119 12.78 -10.57 14.38
CA ALA A 119 11.82 -11.19 15.29
C ALA A 119 11.00 -12.30 14.61
N ALA A 120 10.59 -12.11 13.35
CA ALA A 120 9.89 -13.12 12.57
C ALA A 120 10.78 -14.36 12.32
N ALA A 121 12.08 -14.17 12.06
CA ALA A 121 13.03 -15.25 11.89
C ALA A 121 13.29 -16.02 13.21
N ALA A 122 13.30 -15.34 14.35
CA ALA A 122 13.48 -15.94 15.66
C ALA A 122 12.21 -16.70 16.15
N ALA A 123 11.04 -16.31 15.71
CA ALA A 123 9.75 -16.89 16.12
C ALA A 123 9.54 -18.34 15.69
N THR A 124 10.37 -18.87 14.79
CA THR A 124 10.36 -20.29 14.39
C THR A 124 10.92 -21.22 15.47
N ALA A 125 11.52 -20.68 16.54
CA ALA A 125 12.23 -21.48 17.55
C ALA A 125 11.53 -21.60 18.91
N GLN A 126 10.74 -20.61 19.36
CA GLN A 126 10.01 -20.64 20.65
C GLN A 126 8.91 -19.58 20.67
N SER A 127 7.74 -19.85 21.30
CA SER A 127 6.59 -18.95 21.39
C SER A 127 6.99 -17.52 21.76
N PRO A 128 6.94 -16.56 20.84
CA PRO A 128 7.27 -15.18 21.19
C PRO A 128 6.05 -14.50 21.80
N GLY A 129 6.27 -13.84 22.93
CA GLY A 129 5.34 -12.84 23.41
C GLY A 129 5.09 -11.75 22.34
N PRO A 130 4.01 -10.97 22.43
CA PRO A 130 3.65 -9.96 21.44
C PRO A 130 4.80 -8.96 21.29
N ASN A 131 5.55 -9.06 20.18
CA ASN A 131 6.62 -8.12 19.88
C ASN A 131 5.99 -6.78 19.47
N ARG A 132 6.21 -5.74 20.27
CA ARG A 132 5.67 -4.39 20.09
C ARG A 132 6.09 -3.76 18.76
N ALA A 133 7.32 -4.01 18.33
CA ALA A 133 7.83 -3.53 17.04
C ALA A 133 7.03 -4.12 15.88
N MET A 134 6.76 -5.43 15.92
CA MET A 134 5.93 -6.10 14.92
C MET A 134 4.50 -5.54 14.86
N ALA A 135 3.88 -5.32 16.02
CA ALA A 135 2.53 -4.77 16.08
C ALA A 135 2.46 -3.34 15.51
N SER A 136 3.44 -2.50 15.81
CA SER A 136 3.55 -1.14 15.24
C SER A 136 3.76 -1.16 13.74
N LEU A 137 4.64 -2.03 13.25
CA LEU A 137 4.90 -2.21 11.83
C LEU A 137 3.64 -2.68 11.08
N GLU A 138 2.89 -3.63 11.64
CA GLU A 138 1.64 -4.12 11.05
C GLU A 138 0.59 -3.01 10.90
N VAL A 139 0.48 -2.10 11.87
CA VAL A 139 -0.42 -0.93 11.78
C VAL A 139 -0.02 -0.04 10.60
N VAL A 140 1.27 0.29 10.47
CA VAL A 140 1.80 1.12 9.37
C VAL A 140 1.52 0.46 8.03
N ILE A 141 1.94 -0.80 7.86
CA ILE A 141 1.75 -1.55 6.61
C ILE A 141 0.26 -1.67 6.24
N LYS A 142 -0.61 -1.87 7.23
CA LYS A 142 -2.07 -1.89 7.00
C LYS A 142 -2.59 -0.56 6.46
N LYS A 143 -2.15 0.58 7.02
CA LYS A 143 -2.54 1.91 6.54
C LYS A 143 -2.00 2.17 5.13
N VAL A 144 -0.73 1.89 4.87
CA VAL A 144 -0.11 2.02 3.52
C VAL A 144 -0.85 1.15 2.49
N ARG A 145 -1.19 -0.09 2.84
CA ARG A 145 -1.96 -0.99 1.94
C ARG A 145 -3.35 -0.45 1.62
N PHE A 146 -4.02 0.17 2.59
CA PHE A 146 -5.31 0.81 2.37
C PHE A 146 -5.18 1.99 1.39
N LEU A 147 -4.18 2.85 1.60
CA LEU A 147 -3.88 3.97 0.72
C LEU A 147 -3.50 3.50 -0.69
N ALA A 148 -2.62 2.50 -0.79
CA ALA A 148 -2.24 1.88 -2.06
C ALA A 148 -3.44 1.29 -2.82
N ALA A 149 -4.38 0.65 -2.13
CA ALA A 149 -5.59 0.11 -2.76
C ALA A 149 -6.46 1.23 -3.36
N ALA A 150 -6.61 2.36 -2.65
CA ALA A 150 -7.32 3.52 -3.16
C ALA A 150 -6.63 4.09 -4.42
N ARG A 151 -5.29 4.23 -4.40
CA ARG A 151 -4.49 4.69 -5.55
C ARG A 151 -4.58 3.74 -6.75
N VAL A 152 -4.48 2.44 -6.54
CA VAL A 152 -4.64 1.43 -7.61
C VAL A 152 -6.01 1.55 -8.25
N ASN A 153 -7.08 1.65 -7.45
CA ASN A 153 -8.43 1.77 -7.95
C ASN A 153 -8.61 3.06 -8.78
N GLU A 154 -8.14 4.19 -8.28
CA GLU A 154 -8.21 5.47 -8.98
C GLU A 154 -7.46 5.44 -10.32
N MET A 155 -6.18 5.02 -10.30
CA MET A 155 -5.35 4.98 -11.49
C MET A 155 -5.87 3.99 -12.54
N CYS A 156 -6.28 2.80 -12.10
CA CYS A 156 -6.85 1.79 -13.02
C CYS A 156 -8.18 2.26 -13.61
N ALA A 157 -9.01 2.98 -12.86
CA ALA A 157 -10.25 3.56 -13.36
C ALA A 157 -9.99 4.64 -14.43
N ARG A 158 -9.02 5.54 -14.19
CA ARG A 158 -8.60 6.56 -15.17
C ARG A 158 -8.05 5.95 -16.45
N LEU A 159 -7.33 4.82 -16.35
CA LEU A 159 -6.79 4.08 -17.49
C LEU A 159 -7.80 3.13 -18.14
N VAL A 160 -9.03 3.07 -17.63
CA VAL A 160 -10.11 2.18 -18.10
C VAL A 160 -9.65 0.72 -18.18
N LEU A 161 -8.88 0.26 -17.19
CA LEU A 161 -8.36 -1.10 -17.17
C LEU A 161 -9.45 -2.11 -16.80
N PRO A 162 -9.49 -3.28 -17.48
CA PRO A 162 -10.41 -4.36 -17.11
C PRO A 162 -10.16 -4.84 -15.68
N GLU A 163 -11.22 -5.23 -14.98
CA GLU A 163 -11.16 -5.71 -13.59
C GLU A 163 -10.13 -6.83 -13.35
N LYS A 164 -9.96 -7.72 -14.33
CA LYS A 164 -8.94 -8.78 -14.27
C LYS A 164 -7.53 -8.22 -14.17
N LEU A 165 -7.22 -7.14 -14.90
CA LEU A 165 -5.91 -6.48 -14.83
C LEU A 165 -5.74 -5.73 -13.52
N MET A 166 -6.77 -5.03 -13.07
CA MET A 166 -6.75 -4.34 -11.79
C MET A 166 -6.43 -5.30 -10.63
N ARG A 167 -7.04 -6.50 -10.62
CA ARG A 167 -6.72 -7.54 -9.63
C ARG A 167 -5.27 -8.03 -9.71
N GLN A 168 -4.70 -8.12 -10.91
CA GLN A 168 -3.28 -8.49 -11.10
C GLN A 168 -2.34 -7.38 -10.60
N VAL A 169 -2.65 -6.11 -10.93
CA VAL A 169 -1.90 -4.94 -10.42
C VAL A 169 -1.91 -4.93 -8.90
N TRP A 170 -3.09 -5.08 -8.30
CA TRP A 170 -3.21 -5.15 -6.84
C TRP A 170 -2.39 -6.31 -6.25
N GLY A 171 -2.40 -7.48 -6.90
CA GLY A 171 -1.58 -8.62 -6.50
C GLY A 171 -0.09 -8.30 -6.48
N CYS A 172 0.43 -7.57 -7.49
CA CYS A 172 1.82 -7.13 -7.53
C CYS A 172 2.15 -6.13 -6.41
N VAL A 173 1.31 -5.11 -6.21
CA VAL A 173 1.48 -4.11 -5.16
C VAL A 173 1.44 -4.76 -3.77
N LYS A 174 0.47 -5.64 -3.54
CA LYS A 174 0.34 -6.39 -2.28
C LYS A 174 1.59 -7.23 -2.00
N HIS A 175 2.09 -7.96 -3.01
CA HIS A 175 3.29 -8.77 -2.89
C HIS A 175 4.53 -7.92 -2.54
N ALA A 176 4.65 -6.73 -3.12
CA ALA A 176 5.74 -5.81 -2.80
C ALA A 176 5.74 -5.43 -1.31
N PHE A 177 4.58 -5.14 -0.71
CA PHE A 177 4.48 -4.83 0.71
C PHE A 177 4.67 -6.05 1.63
N GLU A 178 4.37 -7.25 1.17
CA GLU A 178 4.50 -8.46 1.97
C GLU A 178 5.92 -9.05 1.92
N ALA A 179 6.50 -9.13 0.72
CA ALA A 179 7.75 -9.85 0.48
C ALA A 179 8.94 -8.94 0.10
N GLN A 180 8.71 -7.71 -0.36
CA GLN A 180 9.72 -6.84 -0.96
C GLN A 180 9.63 -5.40 -0.42
N ARG A 181 9.45 -5.23 0.88
CA ARG A 181 9.25 -3.92 1.53
C ARG A 181 10.38 -2.93 1.24
N ALA A 182 11.60 -3.41 1.04
CA ALA A 182 12.76 -2.60 0.66
C ALA A 182 12.56 -1.83 -0.66
N LEU A 183 11.62 -2.26 -1.53
CA LEU A 183 11.29 -1.51 -2.75
C LEU A 183 10.70 -0.13 -2.47
N MET A 184 10.20 0.12 -1.28
CA MET A 184 9.65 1.42 -0.91
C MET A 184 10.73 2.42 -0.43
N ARG A 185 11.92 1.94 -0.05
CA ARG A 185 12.98 2.80 0.48
C ARG A 185 13.34 3.91 -0.51
N GLY A 186 13.31 5.15 -0.07
CA GLY A 186 13.57 6.34 -0.88
C GLY A 186 12.60 6.57 -2.04
N ARG A 187 11.40 5.95 -2.03
CA ARG A 187 10.45 6.04 -3.15
C ARG A 187 9.07 6.47 -2.70
N HIS A 188 8.37 7.11 -3.64
CA HIS A 188 6.96 7.44 -3.49
C HIS A 188 6.07 6.24 -3.83
N LEU A 189 4.96 6.07 -3.10
CA LEU A 189 3.98 4.99 -3.31
C LEU A 189 3.50 4.89 -4.76
N ASP A 190 3.25 6.03 -5.41
CA ASP A 190 2.76 6.07 -6.79
C ASP A 190 3.76 5.46 -7.78
N GLN A 191 5.07 5.54 -7.50
CA GLN A 191 6.08 4.88 -8.34
C GLN A 191 5.89 3.36 -8.33
N LEU A 192 5.64 2.77 -7.16
CA LEU A 192 5.37 1.33 -7.03
C LEU A 192 4.09 0.96 -7.78
N VAL A 193 3.02 1.77 -7.63
CA VAL A 193 1.73 1.53 -8.31
C VAL A 193 1.89 1.63 -9.82
N MET A 194 2.53 2.69 -10.33
CA MET A 194 2.76 2.88 -11.77
C MET A 194 3.63 1.78 -12.38
N CYS A 195 4.71 1.39 -11.70
CA CYS A 195 5.56 0.28 -12.13
C CYS A 195 4.78 -1.05 -12.19
N SER A 196 3.91 -1.29 -11.23
CA SER A 196 3.05 -2.47 -11.20
C SER A 196 2.05 -2.49 -12.36
N ILE A 197 1.39 -1.36 -12.64
CA ILE A 197 0.47 -1.19 -13.78
C ILE A 197 1.23 -1.45 -15.10
N TYR A 198 2.36 -0.79 -15.29
CA TYR A 198 3.17 -0.94 -16.50
C TYR A 198 3.62 -2.39 -16.70
N GLY A 199 4.14 -3.03 -15.65
CA GLY A 199 4.61 -4.41 -15.70
C GLY A 199 3.51 -5.39 -16.10
N VAL A 200 2.33 -5.30 -15.47
CA VAL A 200 1.17 -6.15 -15.76
C VAL A 200 0.69 -5.95 -17.21
N CYS A 201 0.57 -4.70 -17.65
CA CYS A 201 0.14 -4.39 -19.02
C CYS A 201 1.15 -4.91 -20.07
N LYS A 202 2.45 -4.70 -19.84
CA LYS A 202 3.53 -5.14 -20.76
C LYS A 202 3.61 -6.66 -20.90
N VAL A 203 3.51 -7.39 -19.79
CA VAL A 203 3.49 -8.87 -19.83
C VAL A 203 2.31 -9.39 -20.62
N ARG A 204 1.14 -8.77 -20.48
CA ARG A 204 -0.05 -9.17 -21.23
C ARG A 204 0.06 -8.90 -22.73
N THR A 205 0.63 -7.75 -23.11
CA THR A 205 0.85 -7.42 -24.52
C THR A 205 1.79 -8.42 -25.17
N ARG A 206 2.88 -8.80 -24.48
CA ARG A 206 3.81 -9.83 -24.96
C ARG A 206 3.15 -11.20 -25.14
N ARG A 207 2.34 -11.65 -24.16
CA ARG A 207 1.61 -12.92 -24.27
C ARG A 207 0.66 -12.94 -25.46
N ARG A 208 -0.08 -11.86 -25.71
CA ARG A 208 -0.94 -11.75 -26.89
C ARG A 208 -0.16 -11.83 -28.20
N ALA A 209 1.00 -11.18 -28.28
CA ALA A 209 1.86 -11.25 -29.46
C ALA A 209 2.39 -12.67 -29.69
N SER A 210 2.76 -13.41 -28.63
CA SER A 210 3.18 -14.81 -28.74
C SER A 210 2.04 -15.74 -29.16
N ASP A 211 0.83 -15.52 -28.68
CA ASP A 211 -0.34 -16.32 -29.07
C ASP A 211 -0.74 -16.08 -30.54
N CYS A 212 -0.48 -14.88 -31.08
CA CYS A 212 -0.75 -14.56 -32.47
C CYS A 212 0.33 -15.09 -33.44
N THR A 213 1.51 -15.48 -32.94
CA THR A 213 2.62 -16.02 -33.75
C THR A 213 2.66 -17.54 -33.78
N ALA A 214 1.79 -18.25 -33.06
CA ALA A 214 1.62 -19.67 -33.22
C ALA A 214 1.01 -19.95 -34.60
N PRO A 215 1.68 -20.72 -35.49
CA PRO A 215 1.09 -21.05 -36.77
C PRO A 215 -0.20 -21.84 -36.56
N PRO A 216 -1.28 -21.56 -37.35
CA PRO A 216 -2.48 -22.35 -37.26
C PRO A 216 -2.10 -23.80 -37.55
N THR A 217 -2.33 -24.71 -36.61
CA THR A 217 -2.24 -26.14 -36.82
C THR A 217 -3.27 -26.48 -37.87
N ARG A 218 -2.79 -26.53 -39.11
CA ARG A 218 -3.54 -26.94 -40.26
C ARG A 218 -3.80 -28.44 -40.09
N THR A 219 -4.91 -28.79 -39.48
CA THR A 219 -5.49 -30.14 -39.61
C THR A 219 -5.85 -30.32 -41.04
N VAL A 220 -4.98 -30.99 -41.81
CA VAL A 220 -5.26 -31.46 -43.13
C VAL A 220 -6.30 -32.59 -42.97
N PRO A 221 -7.52 -32.46 -43.52
CA PRO A 221 -8.44 -33.59 -43.57
C PRO A 221 -7.86 -34.62 -44.49
N HIS A 222 -7.58 -35.82 -44.01
CA HIS A 222 -7.26 -36.98 -44.81
C HIS A 222 -8.40 -37.20 -45.82
N PRO A 223 -8.12 -37.37 -47.14
CA PRO A 223 -9.14 -37.76 -48.12
C PRO A 223 -9.51 -39.22 -47.84
N THR A 224 -10.72 -39.40 -47.37
CA THR A 224 -11.36 -40.73 -47.26
C THR A 224 -11.56 -41.23 -48.70
N HIS A 225 -10.83 -42.29 -49.08
CA HIS A 225 -11.08 -43.05 -50.31
C HIS A 225 -12.48 -43.66 -50.24
N ALA A 226 -13.39 -43.14 -51.04
CA ALA A 226 -14.66 -43.82 -51.33
C ALA A 226 -14.40 -44.89 -52.41
N PRO A 227 -14.89 -46.11 -52.28
CA PRO A 227 -14.80 -47.15 -53.30
C PRO A 227 -15.72 -46.81 -54.49
N LEU A 228 -15.15 -46.81 -55.70
CA LEU A 228 -15.86 -46.70 -56.98
C LEU A 228 -16.77 -47.94 -57.17
N LEU A 229 -18.10 -47.76 -57.03
CA LEU A 229 -19.10 -48.70 -57.48
C LEU A 229 -19.34 -48.49 -59.00
N LEU A 230 -18.98 -49.49 -59.79
CA LEU A 230 -19.32 -49.60 -61.20
C LEU A 230 -20.81 -49.92 -61.35
N PRO A 231 -21.52 -49.33 -62.35
CA PRO A 231 -22.91 -49.68 -62.62
C PRO A 231 -23.02 -50.99 -63.44
N PRO A 232 -24.11 -51.79 -63.29
CA PRO A 232 -24.31 -53.03 -64.07
C PRO A 232 -24.75 -52.73 -65.49
N LEU A 233 -24.16 -53.49 -66.45
CA LEU A 233 -24.56 -53.55 -67.81
C LEU A 233 -25.96 -54.16 -67.95
N GLN A 234 -26.89 -53.43 -68.61
CA GLN A 234 -28.17 -53.98 -69.03
C GLN A 234 -28.01 -54.56 -70.43
N ARG A 235 -28.57 -55.76 -70.61
CA ARG A 235 -29.02 -56.28 -71.87
C ARG A 235 -30.49 -55.97 -72.02
#